data_4864158797017233627722799f739e09
#
_entry.id   4864158797017233627722799f739e09
#
_cell.length_a   1.000
_cell.length_b   1.000
_cell.length_c   1.000
_cell.angle_alpha   90.00
_cell.angle_beta   90.00
_cell.angle_gamma   90.00
#
_symmetry.space_group_name_H-M   'P 1'
#
loop_
_entity.id
_entity.type
_entity.pdbx_description
1 polymer ?
#
loop_
_entity_poly.entity_id
_entity_poly.type
_entity_poly.pdbx_seq_one_letter_code
_entity_poly.pdbx_strand_id
1 'polypeptide(L)'
;YGKPDVIWTEFVSADGLASPGREVLKRDLEFTDVEHPIVAQLFTSNPETIRKAAVLCRELGFDGIDINMGCPDRSIEKQGAGAKMITNPKRAREVILAAREGAGDLPVSVKTRIGYNKIEFMEWIGGLLDMRLPTLTVHLRTRKEMSLVPAHWELMAEIVALAREKTGTPENGG
;
A
#
# COMPACT_ATOMS: atom_id res chain seq x y z
N TYR A 1 -26.71 4.29 -3.52
CA TYR A 1 -25.44 3.83 -2.92
C TYR A 1 -24.75 5.04 -2.30
N GLY A 2 -24.23 4.92 -1.07
CA GLY A 2 -23.54 6.02 -0.39
C GLY A 2 -22.17 6.29 -1.05
N LYS A 3 -21.71 7.55 -1.00
CA LYS A 3 -20.34 7.91 -1.37
C LYS A 3 -19.42 7.41 -0.25
N PRO A 4 -18.31 6.68 -0.56
CA PRO A 4 -17.30 6.36 0.45
C PRO A 4 -16.57 7.63 0.90
N ASP A 5 -16.01 7.61 2.11
CA ASP A 5 -15.25 8.75 2.65
C ASP A 5 -13.93 8.97 1.90
N VAL A 6 -13.31 7.89 1.39
CA VAL A 6 -12.08 7.91 0.59
C VAL A 6 -12.18 6.86 -0.51
N ILE A 7 -11.67 7.18 -1.70
CA ILE A 7 -11.61 6.28 -2.87
C ILE A 7 -10.15 5.96 -3.17
N TRP A 8 -9.86 4.72 -3.60
CA TRP A 8 -8.56 4.30 -4.14
C TRP A 8 -8.70 3.93 -5.60
N THR A 9 -7.70 4.32 -6.41
CA THR A 9 -7.60 3.83 -7.80
C THR A 9 -7.30 2.33 -7.82
N GLU A 10 -7.44 1.72 -9.00
CA GLU A 10 -6.73 0.46 -9.26
C GLU A 10 -5.21 0.68 -9.14
N PHE A 11 -4.45 -0.41 -8.91
CA PHE A 11 -3.02 -0.29 -8.71
C PHE A 11 -2.25 -0.13 -10.03
N VAL A 12 -1.42 0.90 -10.11
CA VAL A 12 -0.65 1.26 -11.31
C VAL A 12 0.85 1.04 -11.08
N SER A 13 1.54 0.58 -12.12
CA SER A 13 3.00 0.37 -12.07
C SER A 13 3.77 1.69 -11.99
N ALA A 14 4.48 1.91 -10.86
CA ALA A 14 5.36 3.07 -10.73
C ALA A 14 6.54 3.01 -11.71
N ASP A 15 7.04 1.82 -12.05
CA ASP A 15 8.08 1.64 -13.05
C ASP A 15 7.58 2.06 -14.46
N GLY A 16 6.33 1.71 -14.77
CA GLY A 16 5.68 2.13 -16.00
C GLY A 16 5.47 3.65 -16.07
N LEU A 17 4.98 4.26 -14.99
CA LEU A 17 4.81 5.72 -14.88
C LEU A 17 6.13 6.49 -14.98
N ALA A 18 7.23 5.91 -14.56
CA ALA A 18 8.57 6.48 -14.68
C ALA A 18 9.23 6.23 -16.04
N SER A 19 8.57 5.49 -16.95
CA SER A 19 9.07 5.12 -18.28
C SER A 19 8.53 6.05 -19.38
N PRO A 20 9.08 6.01 -20.61
CA PRO A 20 8.51 6.72 -21.75
C PRO A 20 7.05 6.33 -22.09
N GLY A 21 6.61 5.13 -21.68
CA GLY A 21 5.24 4.63 -21.88
C GLY A 21 4.20 5.17 -20.90
N ARG A 22 4.54 6.11 -20.03
CA ARG A 22 3.69 6.64 -18.96
C ARG A 22 2.34 7.19 -19.43
N GLU A 23 2.26 7.71 -20.66
CA GLU A 23 1.03 8.33 -21.17
C GLU A 23 -0.14 7.33 -21.27
N VAL A 24 0.15 6.06 -21.50
CA VAL A 24 -0.88 5.00 -21.51
C VAL A 24 -1.41 4.74 -20.11
N LEU A 25 -0.51 4.70 -19.12
CA LEU A 25 -0.84 4.42 -17.72
C LEU A 25 -1.47 5.62 -16.99
N LYS A 26 -1.30 6.84 -17.49
CA LYS A 26 -1.98 8.01 -16.93
C LYS A 26 -3.50 7.91 -17.01
N ARG A 27 -4.04 7.16 -17.96
CA ARG A 27 -5.49 6.93 -18.07
C ARG A 27 -6.05 6.20 -16.87
N ASP A 28 -5.25 5.32 -16.24
CA ASP A 28 -5.64 4.59 -15.03
C ASP A 28 -5.58 5.48 -13.77
N LEU A 29 -5.08 6.72 -13.94
CA LEU A 29 -5.01 7.76 -12.92
C LEU A 29 -5.97 8.94 -13.21
N GLU A 30 -6.84 8.82 -14.22
CA GLU A 30 -7.86 9.84 -14.48
C GLU A 30 -8.98 9.73 -13.43
N PHE A 31 -9.40 10.87 -12.91
CA PHE A 31 -10.51 10.97 -11.96
C PHE A 31 -11.24 12.31 -12.12
N THR A 32 -12.37 12.45 -11.46
CA THR A 32 -13.21 13.64 -11.47
C THR A 32 -13.27 14.28 -10.07
N ASP A 33 -13.61 15.55 -9.99
CA ASP A 33 -13.71 16.30 -8.72
C ASP A 33 -14.65 15.65 -7.69
N VAL A 34 -15.66 14.89 -8.15
CA VAL A 34 -16.61 14.23 -7.25
C VAL A 34 -16.02 13.00 -6.53
N GLU A 35 -14.87 12.50 -7.00
CA GLU A 35 -14.19 11.33 -6.44
C GLU A 35 -13.25 11.68 -5.27
N HIS A 36 -12.98 12.96 -5.05
CA HIS A 36 -12.19 13.39 -3.90
C HIS A 36 -12.88 13.08 -2.56
N PRO A 37 -12.12 12.65 -1.53
CA PRO A 37 -10.69 12.35 -1.52
C PRO A 37 -10.34 11.06 -2.27
N ILE A 38 -9.36 11.13 -3.19
CA ILE A 38 -8.92 9.99 -3.99
C ILE A 38 -7.42 9.72 -3.80
N VAL A 39 -7.07 8.45 -3.60
CA VAL A 39 -5.70 7.97 -3.33
C VAL A 39 -5.20 7.15 -4.52
N ALA A 40 -4.04 7.50 -5.05
CA ALA A 40 -3.39 6.71 -6.09
C ALA A 40 -2.73 5.46 -5.50
N GLN A 41 -3.15 4.27 -5.92
CA GLN A 41 -2.49 3.03 -5.51
C GLN A 41 -1.41 2.63 -6.52
N LEU A 42 -0.18 2.50 -6.05
CA LEU A 42 1.01 2.22 -6.86
C LEU A 42 1.68 0.92 -6.44
N PHE A 43 2.40 0.26 -7.37
CA PHE A 43 3.26 -0.86 -7.03
C PHE A 43 4.62 -0.76 -7.73
N THR A 44 5.68 -1.14 -7.02
CA THR A 44 7.04 -1.34 -7.51
C THR A 44 7.91 -1.93 -6.40
N SER A 45 9.10 -2.38 -6.72
CA SER A 45 10.18 -2.66 -5.76
C SER A 45 11.35 -1.67 -5.87
N ASN A 46 11.23 -0.64 -6.71
CA ASN A 46 12.29 0.31 -7.00
C ASN A 46 12.01 1.66 -6.32
N PRO A 47 12.85 2.08 -5.33
CA PRO A 47 12.67 3.35 -4.64
C PRO A 47 12.70 4.59 -5.55
N GLU A 48 13.50 4.57 -6.61
CA GLU A 48 13.60 5.73 -7.51
C GLU A 48 12.32 5.91 -8.35
N THR A 49 11.73 4.82 -8.82
CA THR A 49 10.52 4.89 -9.63
C THR A 49 9.29 5.24 -8.80
N ILE A 50 9.17 4.73 -7.55
CA ILE A 50 8.08 5.13 -6.66
C ILE A 50 8.18 6.62 -6.29
N ARG A 51 9.37 7.14 -6.05
CA ARG A 51 9.57 8.57 -5.78
C ARG A 51 9.06 9.43 -6.94
N LYS A 52 9.44 9.09 -8.18
CA LYS A 52 8.98 9.79 -9.40
C LYS A 52 7.47 9.69 -9.60
N ALA A 53 6.91 8.50 -9.41
CA ALA A 53 5.46 8.29 -9.53
C ALA A 53 4.69 9.06 -8.45
N ALA A 54 5.21 9.13 -7.24
CA ALA A 54 4.63 9.92 -6.16
C ALA A 54 4.61 11.43 -6.46
N VAL A 55 5.69 11.96 -7.03
CA VAL A 55 5.73 13.36 -7.53
C VAL A 55 4.63 13.57 -8.57
N LEU A 56 4.52 12.66 -9.55
CA LEU A 56 3.49 12.75 -10.58
C LEU A 56 2.07 12.73 -9.99
N CYS A 57 1.78 11.83 -9.06
CA CYS A 57 0.45 11.77 -8.41
C CYS A 57 0.12 13.06 -7.66
N ARG A 58 1.09 13.65 -6.97
CA ARG A 58 0.92 14.96 -6.33
C ARG A 58 0.62 16.06 -7.34
N GLU A 59 1.31 16.08 -8.48
CA GLU A 59 1.10 17.06 -9.55
C GLU A 59 -0.27 16.87 -10.25
N LEU A 60 -0.78 15.64 -10.28
CA LEU A 60 -2.11 15.31 -10.81
C LEU A 60 -3.24 15.66 -9.83
N GLY A 61 -2.94 16.03 -8.58
CA GLY A 61 -3.93 16.46 -7.60
C GLY A 61 -4.54 15.35 -6.75
N PHE A 62 -3.89 14.19 -6.62
CA PHE A 62 -4.33 13.15 -5.67
C PHE A 62 -4.24 13.62 -4.23
N ASP A 63 -5.12 13.10 -3.35
CA ASP A 63 -5.16 13.41 -1.93
C ASP A 63 -4.23 12.49 -1.10
N GLY A 64 -3.69 11.44 -1.69
CA GLY A 64 -2.77 10.53 -1.03
C GLY A 64 -2.19 9.49 -1.98
N ILE A 65 -1.25 8.71 -1.45
CA ILE A 65 -0.60 7.61 -2.17
C ILE A 65 -0.71 6.35 -1.33
N ASP A 66 -1.05 5.23 -1.96
CA ASP A 66 -1.05 3.92 -1.33
C ASP A 66 -0.07 3.00 -2.05
N ILE A 67 0.67 2.18 -1.30
CA ILE A 67 1.63 1.25 -1.87
C ILE A 67 1.06 -0.17 -1.76
N ASN A 68 0.86 -0.82 -2.90
CA ASN A 68 0.41 -2.21 -2.95
C ASN A 68 1.55 -3.17 -2.60
N MET A 69 1.49 -3.76 -1.41
CA MET A 69 2.39 -4.82 -0.92
C MET A 69 1.63 -6.12 -0.66
N GLY A 70 0.52 -6.34 -1.36
CA GLY A 70 -0.34 -7.50 -1.14
C GLY A 70 -0.76 -8.27 -2.40
N CYS A 71 -0.56 -7.73 -3.60
CA CYS A 71 -0.94 -8.38 -4.84
C CYS A 71 -0.10 -9.67 -5.06
N PRO A 72 -0.75 -10.85 -5.25
CA PRO A 72 -0.06 -12.12 -5.44
C PRO A 72 0.20 -12.44 -6.91
N ASP A 73 -0.01 -11.51 -7.83
CA ASP A 73 0.19 -11.72 -9.27
C ASP A 73 1.65 -12.03 -9.57
N ARG A 74 1.87 -13.09 -10.35
CA ARG A 74 3.21 -13.59 -10.66
C ARG A 74 4.07 -12.60 -11.45
N SER A 75 3.47 -11.78 -12.29
CA SER A 75 4.19 -10.79 -13.09
C SER A 75 4.72 -9.66 -12.21
N ILE A 76 3.94 -9.27 -11.19
CA ILE A 76 4.31 -8.27 -10.19
C ILE A 76 5.37 -8.83 -9.23
N GLU A 77 5.19 -10.06 -8.75
CA GLU A 77 6.15 -10.71 -7.85
C GLU A 77 7.52 -10.95 -8.50
N LYS A 78 7.58 -11.22 -9.81
CA LYS A 78 8.84 -11.32 -10.56
C LYS A 78 9.65 -10.03 -10.53
N GLN A 79 9.01 -8.89 -10.38
CA GLN A 79 9.63 -7.56 -10.21
C GLN A 79 10.02 -7.26 -8.75
N GLY A 80 9.77 -8.19 -7.82
CA GLY A 80 10.00 -8.00 -6.40
C GLY A 80 8.91 -7.15 -5.69
N ALA A 81 7.85 -6.79 -6.40
CA ALA A 81 6.76 -5.94 -5.93
C ALA A 81 5.56 -6.73 -5.41
N GLY A 82 4.49 -6.04 -5.02
CA GLY A 82 3.27 -6.65 -4.48
C GLY A 82 3.55 -7.48 -3.22
N ALA A 83 2.94 -8.66 -3.11
CA ALA A 83 3.13 -9.52 -1.94
C ALA A 83 4.58 -9.98 -1.74
N LYS A 84 5.43 -9.95 -2.79
CA LYS A 84 6.83 -10.30 -2.69
C LYS A 84 7.61 -9.39 -1.74
N MET A 85 7.15 -8.15 -1.53
CA MET A 85 7.73 -7.20 -0.58
C MET A 85 7.74 -7.72 0.85
N ILE A 86 6.80 -8.58 1.24
CA ILE A 86 6.75 -9.22 2.56
C ILE A 86 8.04 -10.01 2.86
N THR A 87 8.67 -10.59 1.83
CA THR A 87 9.92 -11.34 1.98
C THR A 87 11.17 -10.46 2.04
N ASN A 88 11.02 -9.14 1.90
CA ASN A 88 12.13 -8.18 1.95
C ASN A 88 11.73 -6.89 2.69
N PRO A 89 11.58 -6.93 4.03
CA PRO A 89 11.16 -5.77 4.82
C PRO A 89 12.10 -4.55 4.66
N LYS A 90 13.39 -4.78 4.43
CA LYS A 90 14.34 -3.69 4.17
C LYS A 90 13.96 -2.93 2.90
N ARG A 91 13.69 -3.65 1.82
CA ARG A 91 13.26 -3.05 0.54
C ARG A 91 11.91 -2.36 0.66
N ALA A 92 10.96 -2.95 1.39
CA ALA A 92 9.67 -2.33 1.68
C ALA A 92 9.86 -0.96 2.36
N ARG A 93 10.72 -0.89 3.37
CA ARG A 93 11.06 0.37 4.04
C ARG A 93 11.67 1.40 3.09
N GLU A 94 12.62 1.00 2.25
CA GLU A 94 13.25 1.88 1.25
C GLU A 94 12.20 2.47 0.29
N VAL A 95 11.27 1.64 -0.20
CA VAL A 95 10.19 2.07 -1.10
C VAL A 95 9.23 3.04 -0.39
N ILE A 96 8.84 2.78 0.85
CA ILE A 96 7.96 3.66 1.62
C ILE A 96 8.62 5.03 1.84
N LEU A 97 9.90 5.06 2.23
CA LEU A 97 10.63 6.32 2.45
C LEU A 97 10.76 7.13 1.16
N ALA A 98 11.07 6.49 0.04
CA ALA A 98 11.15 7.14 -1.25
C ALA A 98 9.78 7.65 -1.74
N ALA A 99 8.69 6.91 -1.48
CA ALA A 99 7.34 7.36 -1.77
C ALA A 99 7.00 8.64 -0.98
N ARG A 100 7.33 8.69 0.32
CA ARG A 100 7.15 9.88 1.16
C ARG A 100 7.94 11.08 0.66
N GLU A 101 9.19 10.87 0.24
CA GLU A 101 10.00 11.93 -0.34
C GLU A 101 9.33 12.54 -1.59
N GLY A 102 8.81 11.71 -2.49
CA GLY A 102 8.12 12.17 -3.69
C GLY A 102 6.74 12.77 -3.43
N ALA A 103 6.01 12.22 -2.46
CA ALA A 103 4.67 12.65 -2.08
C ALA A 103 4.65 14.04 -1.42
N GLY A 104 5.75 14.44 -0.77
CA GLY A 104 5.77 15.70 0.00
C GLY A 104 4.81 15.63 1.18
N ASP A 105 3.82 16.52 1.21
CA ASP A 105 2.83 16.59 2.30
C ASP A 105 1.68 15.58 2.17
N LEU A 106 1.57 14.88 1.04
CA LEU A 106 0.52 13.87 0.86
C LEU A 106 0.75 12.67 1.77
N PRO A 107 -0.30 12.12 2.40
CA PRO A 107 -0.21 10.90 3.18
C PRO A 107 0.19 9.70 2.31
N VAL A 108 1.08 8.85 2.85
CA VAL A 108 1.50 7.60 2.21
C VAL A 108 1.05 6.43 3.06
N SER A 109 0.18 5.60 2.52
CA SER A 109 -0.37 4.38 3.13
C SER A 109 0.18 3.11 2.47
N VAL A 110 -0.13 1.96 3.06
CA VAL A 110 0.26 0.65 2.53
C VAL A 110 -0.92 -0.31 2.62
N LYS A 111 -1.15 -1.08 1.55
CA LYS A 111 -2.05 -2.23 1.55
C LYS A 111 -1.26 -3.53 1.44
N THR A 112 -1.43 -4.44 2.40
CA THR A 112 -0.65 -5.67 2.49
C THR A 112 -1.45 -6.90 2.92
N ARG A 113 -0.77 -8.02 3.17
CA ARG A 113 -1.28 -9.28 3.70
C ARG A 113 -0.59 -9.65 5.01
N ILE A 114 -1.14 -10.65 5.72
CA ILE A 114 -0.62 -11.12 7.03
C ILE A 114 0.64 -11.99 6.94
N GLY A 115 1.16 -12.21 5.74
CA GLY A 115 2.38 -12.99 5.52
C GLY A 115 2.50 -13.49 4.09
N TYR A 116 3.64 -14.08 3.75
CA TYR A 116 3.92 -14.60 2.41
C TYR A 116 3.54 -16.07 2.27
N ASN A 117 4.31 -16.99 2.86
CA ASN A 117 4.05 -18.44 2.85
C ASN A 117 3.36 -18.94 4.12
N LYS A 118 3.47 -18.19 5.20
CA LYS A 118 2.92 -18.47 6.53
C LYS A 118 2.40 -17.16 7.13
N ILE A 119 1.61 -17.27 8.18
CA ILE A 119 1.18 -16.14 9.00
C ILE A 119 2.41 -15.62 9.75
N GLU A 120 2.76 -14.35 9.55
CA GLU A 120 3.95 -13.69 10.11
C GLU A 120 3.69 -12.20 10.39
N PHE A 121 2.43 -11.87 10.74
CA PHE A 121 1.99 -10.48 10.88
C PHE A 121 2.71 -9.73 11.99
N MET A 122 3.11 -10.40 13.08
CA MET A 122 3.79 -9.74 14.21
C MET A 122 5.05 -9.00 13.76
N GLU A 123 5.90 -9.68 13.00
CA GLU A 123 7.14 -9.09 12.47
C GLU A 123 6.87 -8.14 11.31
N TRP A 124 6.07 -8.59 10.35
CA TRP A 124 5.83 -7.85 9.12
C TRP A 124 5.00 -6.59 9.34
N ILE A 125 3.80 -6.72 9.93
CA ILE A 125 2.91 -5.59 10.21
C ILE A 125 3.52 -4.71 11.29
N GLY A 126 4.12 -5.29 12.34
CA GLY A 126 4.83 -4.54 13.37
C GLY A 126 5.92 -3.64 12.79
N GLY A 127 6.71 -4.13 11.83
CA GLY A 127 7.72 -3.35 11.13
C GLY A 127 7.15 -2.21 10.26
N LEU A 128 5.97 -2.41 9.65
CA LEU A 128 5.27 -1.35 8.91
C LEU A 128 4.69 -0.29 9.87
N LEU A 129 4.13 -0.68 11.00
CA LEU A 129 3.60 0.23 12.02
C LEU A 129 4.69 1.12 12.63
N ASP A 130 5.90 0.60 12.80
CA ASP A 130 7.06 1.38 13.27
C ASP A 130 7.39 2.55 12.33
N MET A 131 6.93 2.50 11.08
CA MET A 131 7.09 3.59 10.12
C MET A 131 6.04 4.71 10.28
N ARG A 132 5.09 4.58 11.23
CA ARG A 132 4.02 5.55 11.50
C ARG A 132 3.28 5.93 10.20
N LEU A 133 2.72 4.93 9.55
CA LEU A 133 1.85 5.11 8.39
C LEU A 133 0.50 5.67 8.86
N PRO A 134 -0.09 6.65 8.15
CA PRO A 134 -1.41 7.19 8.48
C PRO A 134 -2.51 6.13 8.34
N THR A 135 -2.33 5.19 7.41
CA THR A 135 -3.25 4.07 7.19
C THR A 135 -2.48 2.82 6.79
N LEU A 136 -2.88 1.68 7.33
CA LEU A 136 -2.40 0.36 6.95
C LEU A 136 -3.60 -0.56 6.69
N THR A 137 -3.80 -0.95 5.44
CA THR A 137 -4.86 -1.89 5.06
C THR A 137 -4.32 -3.31 5.05
N VAL A 138 -4.93 -4.20 5.83
CA VAL A 138 -4.48 -5.58 5.97
C VAL A 138 -5.50 -6.56 5.43
N HIS A 139 -5.12 -7.33 4.41
CA HIS A 139 -5.88 -8.49 3.95
C HIS A 139 -5.52 -9.70 4.82
N LEU A 140 -6.49 -10.23 5.55
CA LEU A 140 -6.31 -11.32 6.54
C LEU A 140 -6.13 -12.69 5.89
N ARG A 141 -5.26 -12.79 4.89
CA ARG A 141 -4.77 -14.03 4.27
C ARG A 141 -3.30 -13.86 3.94
N THR A 142 -2.56 -14.95 3.92
CA THR A 142 -1.20 -14.97 3.37
C THR A 142 -1.22 -14.89 1.83
N ARG A 143 -0.06 -14.61 1.24
CA ARG A 143 0.09 -14.69 -0.23
C ARG A 143 -0.17 -16.10 -0.75
N LYS A 144 0.31 -17.13 -0.05
CA LYS A 144 0.16 -18.53 -0.44
C LYS A 144 -1.31 -18.97 -0.49
N GLU A 145 -2.12 -18.49 0.41
CA GLU A 145 -3.56 -18.80 0.48
C GLU A 145 -4.37 -18.13 -0.62
N MET A 146 -3.85 -17.06 -1.22
CA MET A 146 -4.56 -16.29 -2.26
C MET A 146 -5.93 -15.80 -1.77
N SER A 147 -7.02 -16.36 -2.33
CA SER A 147 -8.41 -16.20 -1.90
C SER A 147 -9.13 -17.56 -1.73
N LEU A 148 -8.35 -18.64 -1.60
CA LEU A 148 -8.85 -20.02 -1.61
C LEU A 148 -9.33 -20.52 -0.24
N VAL A 149 -9.07 -19.77 0.82
CA VAL A 149 -9.48 -20.07 2.20
C VAL A 149 -10.30 -18.91 2.76
N PRO A 150 -11.08 -19.09 3.84
CA PRO A 150 -11.66 -17.97 4.58
C PRO A 150 -10.59 -16.99 5.08
N ALA A 151 -10.94 -15.71 5.22
CA ALA A 151 -10.04 -14.76 5.84
C ALA A 151 -9.89 -15.07 7.34
N HIS A 152 -8.69 -14.90 7.88
CA HIS A 152 -8.35 -15.16 9.29
C HIS A 152 -8.87 -14.05 10.21
N TRP A 153 -10.19 -13.93 10.33
CA TRP A 153 -10.86 -12.91 11.14
C TRP A 153 -10.50 -13.00 12.63
N GLU A 154 -10.16 -14.20 13.09
CA GLU A 154 -9.68 -14.46 14.45
C GLU A 154 -8.43 -13.67 14.82
N LEU A 155 -7.61 -13.26 13.85
CA LEU A 155 -6.39 -12.47 14.06
C LEU A 155 -6.64 -10.97 14.15
N MET A 156 -7.86 -10.50 13.84
CA MET A 156 -8.16 -9.07 13.79
C MET A 156 -7.87 -8.38 15.13
N ALA A 157 -8.31 -8.98 16.24
CA ALA A 157 -8.12 -8.39 17.56
C ALA A 157 -6.63 -8.23 17.91
N GLU A 158 -5.81 -9.23 17.57
CA GLU A 158 -4.35 -9.19 17.83
C GLU A 158 -3.65 -8.13 16.97
N ILE A 159 -4.03 -8.02 15.69
CA ILE A 159 -3.47 -7.01 14.78
C ILE A 159 -3.85 -5.60 15.23
N VAL A 160 -5.10 -5.38 15.68
CA VAL A 160 -5.54 -4.09 16.22
C VAL A 160 -4.81 -3.76 17.51
N ALA A 161 -4.63 -4.74 18.42
CA ALA A 161 -3.86 -4.55 19.65
C ALA A 161 -2.42 -4.15 19.35
N LEU A 162 -1.75 -4.85 18.41
CA LEU A 162 -0.41 -4.52 17.95
C LEU A 162 -0.34 -3.09 17.37
N ALA A 163 -1.34 -2.70 16.57
CA ALA A 163 -1.40 -1.35 16.00
C ALA A 163 -1.50 -0.28 17.11
N ARG A 164 -2.37 -0.48 18.08
CA ARG A 164 -2.54 0.44 19.23
C ARG A 164 -1.26 0.57 20.06
N GLU A 165 -0.62 -0.56 20.38
CA GLU A 165 0.66 -0.59 21.10
C GLU A 165 1.74 0.23 20.37
N LYS A 166 1.88 0.00 19.07
CA LYS A 166 2.93 0.62 18.24
C LYS A 166 2.67 2.11 17.93
N THR A 167 1.42 2.52 17.80
CA THR A 167 1.06 3.89 17.42
C THR A 167 0.71 4.78 18.60
N GLY A 168 0.46 4.20 19.78
CA GLY A 168 0.01 4.93 20.97
C GLY A 168 -1.45 5.41 20.87
N THR A 169 -2.26 4.82 19.98
CA THR A 169 -3.66 5.19 19.81
C THR A 169 -4.49 4.62 20.97
N PRO A 170 -5.26 5.45 21.73
CA PRO A 170 -6.06 4.97 22.86
C PRO A 170 -7.18 4.02 22.42
N GLU A 171 -7.65 3.16 23.36
CA GLU A 171 -8.69 2.17 23.10
C GLU A 171 -10.04 2.75 22.60
N ASN A 172 -10.29 4.02 22.85
CA ASN A 172 -11.54 4.73 22.55
C ASN A 172 -11.36 5.84 21.51
N GLY A 173 -10.57 5.60 20.47
CA GLY A 173 -10.55 6.47 19.32
C GLY A 173 -11.87 6.31 18.55
N GLY A 174 -12.84 7.20 18.81
CA GLY A 174 -14.07 7.34 18.07
C GLY A 174 -13.85 7.89 16.67
#